data_4ebb0b71dc813f0501a71d6b2c6d7f6a
#
_entry.id   4ebb0b71dc813f0501a71d6b2c6d7f6a
#
_cell.length_a   1.000
_cell.length_b   1.000
_cell.length_c   1.000
_cell.angle_alpha   90.00
_cell.angle_beta   90.00
_cell.angle_gamma   90.00
#
_symmetry.space_group_name_H-M   'P 1'
#
loop_
_entity.id
_entity.type
_entity.pdbx_description
1 polymer ?
#
loop_
_entity_poly.entity_id
_entity_poly.type
_entity_poly.pdbx_seq_one_letter_code
_entity_poly.pdbx_strand_id
1 'polypeptide(L)'
;MKRGMRPPHPGSMIRDVIEGIKKETGENLTIKQIAEGLGITPKTLSGILNEHQGISSEMSIRLSEAFGSKPEFWLKLQSDYELWHAEKKIDRNIIKHFWPLVKNESYIPVHDNIRGASYYQ
;
A
#
# COMPACT_ATOMS: atom_id res chain seq x y z
N MET A 1 4.27 12.59 -2.53
CA MET A 1 5.49 12.20 -1.83
C MET A 1 6.69 12.25 -2.73
N LYS A 2 7.78 12.73 -2.20
CA LYS A 2 8.97 12.81 -3.00
C LYS A 2 9.57 11.46 -3.27
N ARG A 3 10.06 11.29 -4.48
CA ARG A 3 10.62 10.01 -4.85
C ARG A 3 11.82 9.61 -4.06
N GLY A 4 12.62 10.56 -3.64
CA GLY A 4 13.83 10.22 -2.93
C GLY A 4 13.61 9.76 -1.50
N MET A 5 12.41 9.90 -0.99
CA MET A 5 12.12 9.52 0.37
C MET A 5 11.42 8.20 0.43
N ARG A 6 11.83 7.37 1.35
CA ARG A 6 11.19 6.09 1.52
C ARG A 6 9.78 6.29 2.08
N PRO A 7 8.77 5.81 1.38
CA PRO A 7 7.40 5.93 1.90
C PRO A 7 7.22 5.06 3.13
N PRO A 8 6.29 5.39 3.99
CA PRO A 8 6.05 4.57 5.17
C PRO A 8 5.42 3.25 4.78
N HIS A 9 5.75 2.22 5.52
CA HIS A 9 5.09 0.94 5.39
C HIS A 9 3.70 1.05 6.02
N PRO A 10 2.70 0.34 5.49
CA PRO A 10 1.37 0.39 6.12
C PRO A 10 1.39 0.06 7.60
N GLY A 11 2.30 -0.81 8.03
CA GLY A 11 2.41 -1.15 9.44
C GLY A 11 2.72 0.04 10.32
N SER A 12 3.56 0.96 9.84
CA SER A 12 3.86 2.13 10.63
C SER A 12 2.65 3.05 10.73
N MET A 13 1.82 3.11 9.70
CA MET A 13 0.61 3.90 9.78
C MET A 13 -0.36 3.29 10.78
N ILE A 14 -0.46 1.95 10.81
CA ILE A 14 -1.32 1.31 11.79
C ILE A 14 -0.85 1.64 13.21
N ARG A 15 0.47 1.65 13.42
CA ARG A 15 1.01 2.01 14.74
C ARG A 15 0.62 3.44 15.11
N ASP A 16 0.68 4.34 14.14
CA ASP A 16 0.31 5.73 14.38
C ASP A 16 -1.18 5.85 14.74
N VAL A 17 -2.02 5.08 14.08
CA VAL A 17 -3.44 5.10 14.37
C VAL A 17 -3.70 4.58 15.78
N ILE A 18 -3.03 3.51 16.16
CA ILE A 18 -3.18 2.95 17.50
C ILE A 18 -2.75 3.97 18.56
N GLU A 19 -1.65 4.63 18.30
CA GLU A 19 -1.17 5.65 19.21
C GLU A 19 -2.16 6.81 19.31
N GLY A 20 -2.75 7.19 18.17
CA GLY A 20 -3.76 8.24 18.16
C GLY A 20 -4.99 7.86 18.97
N ILE A 21 -5.43 6.61 18.86
CA ILE A 21 -6.57 6.15 19.63
C ILE A 21 -6.27 6.26 21.12
N LYS A 22 -5.06 5.86 21.50
CA LYS A 22 -4.67 5.93 22.89
C LYS A 22 -4.71 7.38 23.41
N LYS A 23 -4.21 8.29 22.60
CA LYS A 23 -4.19 9.70 23.00
C LYS A 23 -5.58 10.30 23.09
N GLU A 24 -6.45 9.93 22.16
CA GLU A 24 -7.77 10.52 22.12
C GLU A 24 -8.74 9.90 23.14
N THR A 25 -8.65 8.62 23.36
CA THR A 25 -9.63 7.93 24.19
C THR A 25 -9.07 7.38 25.47
N GLY A 26 -7.77 7.33 25.61
CA GLY A 26 -7.14 6.71 26.77
C GLY A 26 -7.10 5.20 26.68
N GLU A 27 -7.68 4.61 25.63
CA GLU A 27 -7.68 3.16 25.49
C GLU A 27 -6.35 2.62 25.04
N ASN A 28 -5.88 1.61 25.75
CA ASN A 28 -4.61 0.99 25.43
C ASN A 28 -4.91 -0.37 24.83
N LEU A 29 -5.20 -0.39 23.53
CA LEU A 29 -5.58 -1.61 22.84
C LEU A 29 -4.40 -2.54 22.65
N THR A 30 -4.61 -3.82 22.94
CA THR A 30 -3.57 -4.81 22.74
C THR A 30 -3.61 -5.32 21.30
N ILE A 31 -2.51 -5.94 20.88
CA ILE A 31 -2.45 -6.54 19.54
C ILE A 31 -3.56 -7.56 19.38
N LYS A 32 -3.83 -8.34 20.42
CA LYS A 32 -4.89 -9.32 20.35
C LYS A 32 -6.25 -8.68 20.11
N GLN A 33 -6.53 -7.61 20.83
CA GLN A 33 -7.81 -6.92 20.67
C GLN A 33 -7.96 -6.34 19.26
N ILE A 34 -6.91 -5.74 18.76
CA ILE A 34 -6.97 -5.15 17.43
C ILE A 34 -7.11 -6.23 16.37
N ALA A 35 -6.36 -7.32 16.50
CA ALA A 35 -6.46 -8.42 15.55
C ALA A 35 -7.87 -8.99 15.53
N GLU A 36 -8.45 -9.18 16.71
CA GLU A 36 -9.82 -9.66 16.79
C GLU A 36 -10.78 -8.71 16.10
N GLY A 37 -10.60 -7.42 16.34
CA GLY A 37 -11.46 -6.44 15.72
C GLY A 37 -11.33 -6.41 14.20
N LEU A 38 -10.16 -6.72 13.71
CA LEU A 38 -9.94 -6.78 12.26
C LEU A 38 -10.35 -8.11 11.66
N GLY A 39 -10.59 -9.11 12.50
CA GLY A 39 -10.92 -10.43 12.01
C GLY A 39 -9.72 -11.19 11.48
N ILE A 40 -8.55 -10.96 12.06
CA ILE A 40 -7.32 -11.64 11.65
C ILE A 40 -6.62 -12.18 12.89
N THR A 41 -5.58 -12.98 12.67
CA THR A 41 -4.84 -13.53 13.80
C THR A 41 -3.84 -12.50 14.33
N PRO A 42 -3.49 -12.58 15.60
CA PRO A 42 -2.45 -11.71 16.14
C PRO A 42 -1.12 -11.87 15.41
N LYS A 43 -0.83 -13.07 14.94
CA LYS A 43 0.41 -13.30 14.20
C LYS A 43 0.42 -12.51 12.90
N THR A 44 -0.69 -12.50 12.19
CA THR A 44 -0.79 -11.73 10.96
C THR A 44 -0.61 -10.25 11.25
N LEU A 45 -1.26 -9.76 12.28
CA LEU A 45 -1.13 -8.35 12.61
C LEU A 45 0.30 -8.01 12.99
N SER A 46 0.94 -8.85 13.80
CA SER A 46 2.34 -8.62 14.17
C SER A 46 3.26 -8.58 12.95
N GLY A 47 3.00 -9.47 11.98
CA GLY A 47 3.80 -9.45 10.76
C GLY A 47 3.69 -8.13 10.02
N ILE A 48 2.50 -7.56 9.97
CA ILE A 48 2.31 -6.29 9.30
C ILE A 48 2.95 -5.16 10.12
N LEU A 49 2.75 -5.15 11.42
CA LEU A 49 3.30 -4.10 12.26
C LEU A 49 4.82 -4.09 12.27
N ASN A 50 5.42 -5.26 12.14
CA ASN A 50 6.87 -5.36 12.10
C ASN A 50 7.42 -5.29 10.69
N GLU A 51 6.55 -4.97 9.73
CA GLU A 51 6.94 -4.75 8.35
C GLU A 51 7.52 -6.00 7.69
N HIS A 52 7.16 -7.18 8.19
CA HIS A 52 7.58 -8.42 7.57
C HIS A 52 6.66 -8.82 6.43
N GLN A 53 5.49 -8.27 6.37
CA GLN A 53 4.57 -8.51 5.28
C GLN A 53 3.75 -7.27 4.99
N GLY A 54 3.23 -7.20 3.79
CA GLY A 54 2.40 -6.08 3.40
C GLY A 54 0.93 -6.37 3.62
N ILE A 55 0.09 -5.53 3.04
CA ILE A 55 -1.36 -5.69 3.17
C ILE A 55 -1.96 -5.96 1.80
N SER A 56 -2.98 -6.79 1.81
CA SER A 56 -3.70 -7.14 0.59
C SER A 56 -4.88 -6.20 0.41
N SER A 57 -5.57 -6.37 -0.70
CA SER A 57 -6.80 -5.60 -0.94
C SER A 57 -7.83 -5.91 0.14
N GLU A 58 -7.93 -7.17 0.52
CA GLU A 58 -8.88 -7.53 1.57
C GLU A 58 -8.50 -6.89 2.90
N MET A 59 -7.21 -6.91 3.23
CA MET A 59 -6.77 -6.27 4.46
C MET A 59 -7.06 -4.78 4.44
N SER A 60 -6.94 -4.16 3.27
CA SER A 60 -7.23 -2.74 3.14
C SER A 60 -8.68 -2.44 3.47
N ILE A 61 -9.58 -3.33 3.09
CA ILE A 61 -10.99 -3.16 3.42
C ILE A 61 -11.19 -3.30 4.93
N ARG A 62 -10.55 -4.29 5.53
CA ARG A 62 -10.67 -4.48 6.98
C ARG A 62 -10.16 -3.27 7.76
N LEU A 63 -9.02 -2.74 7.32
CA LEU A 63 -8.44 -1.58 7.97
C LEU A 63 -9.34 -0.34 7.82
N SER A 64 -9.93 -0.18 6.64
CA SER A 64 -10.78 0.98 6.43
C SER A 64 -12.05 0.90 7.28
N GLU A 65 -12.60 -0.30 7.45
CA GLU A 65 -13.77 -0.46 8.29
C GLU A 65 -13.43 -0.19 9.75
N ALA A 66 -12.30 -0.71 10.18
CA ALA A 66 -11.94 -0.58 11.58
C ALA A 66 -11.51 0.82 11.97
N PHE A 67 -10.80 1.50 11.08
CA PHE A 67 -10.21 2.78 11.42
C PHE A 67 -10.81 3.98 10.70
N GLY A 68 -11.80 3.75 9.85
CA GLY A 68 -12.56 4.87 9.32
C GLY A 68 -12.01 5.55 8.09
N SER A 69 -11.06 4.93 7.41
CA SER A 69 -10.55 5.50 6.18
C SER A 69 -11.05 4.69 5.00
N LYS A 70 -10.61 5.05 3.79
CA LYS A 70 -11.00 4.32 2.60
C LYS A 70 -9.99 3.23 2.30
N PRO A 71 -10.43 2.12 1.68
CA PRO A 71 -9.47 1.08 1.32
C PRO A 71 -8.37 1.59 0.41
N GLU A 72 -8.70 2.53 -0.47
CA GLU A 72 -7.70 3.09 -1.39
C GLU A 72 -6.55 3.77 -0.67
N PHE A 73 -6.83 4.35 0.48
CA PHE A 73 -5.79 4.97 1.28
C PHE A 73 -4.73 3.94 1.68
N TRP A 74 -5.19 2.79 2.17
CA TRP A 74 -4.28 1.74 2.61
C TRP A 74 -3.56 1.09 1.44
N LEU A 75 -4.27 0.88 0.32
CA LEU A 75 -3.63 0.31 -0.86
C LEU A 75 -2.57 1.23 -1.43
N LYS A 76 -2.81 2.53 -1.38
CA LYS A 76 -1.81 3.47 -1.88
C LYS A 76 -0.56 3.42 -1.03
N LEU A 77 -0.70 3.31 0.28
CA LEU A 77 0.47 3.19 1.13
C LEU A 77 1.28 1.96 0.75
N GLN A 78 0.60 0.83 0.54
CA GLN A 78 1.28 -0.40 0.18
C GLN A 78 1.96 -0.26 -1.18
N SER A 79 1.24 0.29 -2.14
CA SER A 79 1.76 0.43 -3.49
C SER A 79 2.97 1.36 -3.54
N ASP A 80 2.90 2.48 -2.84
CA ASP A 80 4.01 3.43 -2.82
C ASP A 80 5.25 2.78 -2.21
N TYR A 81 5.05 2.01 -1.15
CA TYR A 81 6.16 1.35 -0.47
C TYR A 81 6.80 0.31 -1.39
N GLU A 82 5.98 -0.51 -2.02
CA GLU A 82 6.49 -1.55 -2.91
C GLU A 82 7.18 -0.97 -4.14
N LEU A 83 6.60 0.08 -4.69
CA LEU A 83 7.19 0.68 -5.88
C LEU A 83 8.54 1.31 -5.57
N TRP A 84 8.65 1.96 -4.43
CA TRP A 84 9.91 2.55 -4.03
C TRP A 84 11.02 1.50 -3.94
N HIS A 85 10.70 0.35 -3.34
CA HIS A 85 11.68 -0.73 -3.24
C HIS A 85 11.98 -1.36 -4.59
N ALA A 86 10.95 -1.55 -5.40
CA ALA A 86 11.15 -2.15 -6.72
C ALA A 86 12.01 -1.27 -7.60
N GLU A 87 11.81 0.03 -7.51
CA GLU A 87 12.59 0.95 -8.34
C GLU A 87 14.06 0.92 -8.02
N LYS A 88 14.40 0.56 -6.80
CA LYS A 88 15.79 0.47 -6.42
C LYS A 88 16.45 -0.81 -6.93
N LYS A 89 15.66 -1.82 -7.21
CA LYS A 89 16.19 -3.10 -7.62
C LYS A 89 16.22 -3.34 -9.10
N ILE A 90 15.30 -2.75 -9.83
CA ILE A 90 15.18 -3.07 -11.22
C ILE A 90 16.22 -2.34 -12.06
N ASP A 91 16.75 -3.05 -13.05
CA ASP A 91 17.63 -2.44 -14.03
C ASP A 91 16.79 -2.13 -15.27
N ARG A 92 16.41 -0.88 -15.40
CA ARG A 92 15.54 -0.49 -16.50
C ARG A 92 16.21 -0.64 -17.86
N ASN A 93 17.50 -0.67 -17.87
CA ASN A 93 18.24 -0.75 -19.13
C ASN A 93 18.08 -2.08 -19.83
N ILE A 94 17.69 -3.12 -19.11
CA ILE A 94 17.52 -4.41 -19.74
C ILE A 94 16.14 -4.60 -20.34
N ILE A 95 15.26 -3.64 -20.11
CA ILE A 95 13.89 -3.76 -20.58
C ILE A 95 13.78 -3.22 -21.99
N LYS A 96 13.24 -4.05 -22.88
CA LYS A 96 13.11 -3.65 -24.25
C LYS A 96 11.85 -2.80 -24.41
N HIS A 97 11.93 -1.78 -25.24
CA HIS A 97 10.80 -0.91 -25.47
C HIS A 97 10.14 -1.30 -26.78
N PHE A 98 8.92 -1.81 -26.68
CA PHE A 98 8.21 -2.29 -27.85
C PHE A 98 7.28 -1.25 -28.46
N TRP A 99 6.96 -0.24 -27.71
CA TRP A 99 6.06 0.78 -28.19
C TRP A 99 6.83 1.91 -28.82
N PRO A 100 6.34 2.46 -29.92
CA PRO A 100 7.10 3.55 -30.53
C PRO A 100 7.14 4.69 -29.59
N LEU A 101 8.35 5.23 -29.48
CA LEU A 101 8.53 6.03 -28.47
C LEU A 101 8.32 7.40 -28.67
N VAL A 102 7.60 7.88 -27.79
CA VAL A 102 7.56 9.24 -27.57
C VAL A 102 8.30 9.40 -26.35
N LYS A 103 9.29 10.19 -26.34
CA LYS A 103 10.09 10.26 -25.20
C LYS A 103 9.55 11.08 -24.11
N ASN A 104 8.46 11.73 -24.25
CA ASN A 104 7.97 12.48 -23.14
C ASN A 104 6.83 11.76 -22.51
N GLU A 105 6.62 12.03 -21.26
CA GLU A 105 5.67 11.31 -20.51
C GLU A 105 4.25 11.60 -20.78
N SER A 106 3.98 12.61 -21.53
CA SER A 106 2.61 12.92 -21.78
C SER A 106 1.98 11.95 -22.74
N TYR A 107 2.77 11.04 -23.26
CA TYR A 107 2.25 10.09 -24.17
C TYR A 107 1.63 8.96 -23.44
N ILE A 108 0.43 8.98 -23.24
CA ILE A 108 -0.19 7.95 -22.57
C ILE A 108 -1.45 7.50 -23.13
N PRO A 109 -2.22 8.35 -23.66
CA PRO A 109 -3.58 8.01 -24.00
C PRO A 109 -3.80 6.86 -24.93
N VAL A 110 -2.80 6.50 -25.64
CA VAL A 110 -2.96 5.40 -26.51
C VAL A 110 -3.34 4.15 -25.75
N HIS A 111 -2.86 4.06 -24.58
CA HIS A 111 -3.21 2.93 -23.77
C HIS A 111 -4.68 2.85 -23.52
N ASP A 112 -5.31 3.98 -23.29
CA ASP A 112 -6.70 3.96 -23.00
C ASP A 112 -7.49 3.41 -24.16
N ASN A 113 -7.05 3.68 -25.36
CA ASN A 113 -7.73 3.19 -26.51
C ASN A 113 -7.53 1.72 -26.71
N ILE A 114 -6.34 1.28 -26.48
CA ILE A 114 -6.05 -0.09 -26.70
C ILE A 114 -6.59 -0.92 -25.62
N ARG A 115 -6.74 -0.32 -24.51
CA ARG A 115 -7.08 -1.05 -23.42
C ARG A 115 -8.30 -1.73 -23.56
N GLY A 116 -9.10 -1.18 -24.36
CA GLY A 116 -10.24 -1.87 -24.60
C GLY A 116 -9.88 -3.27 -24.77
N ALA A 117 -8.71 -3.45 -25.15
CA ALA A 117 -8.27 -4.75 -25.35
C ALA A 117 -7.96 -5.40 -24.09
N SER A 118 -8.22 -4.91 -23.12
CA SER A 118 -8.19 -5.77 -22.07
C SER A 118 -7.02 -6.11 -21.30
N TYR A 119 -5.92 -5.63 -21.57
CA TYR A 119 -4.83 -6.07 -20.76
C TYR A 119 -4.92 -5.51 -19.39
N TYR A 120 -5.91 -4.77 -19.15
CA TYR A 120 -6.12 -4.35 -17.83
C TYR A 120 -6.97 -5.30 -17.08
N GLN A 121 -7.58 -6.21 -17.71
CA GLN A 121 -8.46 -7.11 -17.04
C GLN A 121 -7.76 -8.21 -16.32
#